data_1cb2c40a72b46178df50cdfa81445785
#
_entry.id   1cb2c40a72b46178df50cdfa81445785
#
_cell.length_a   1.000
_cell.length_b   1.000
_cell.length_c   1.000
_cell.angle_alpha   90.00
_cell.angle_beta   90.00
_cell.angle_gamma   90.00
#
_symmetry.space_group_name_H-M   'P 1'
#
loop_
_entity.id
_entity.type
_entity.pdbx_description
1 polymer ?
#
loop_
_entity_poly.entity_id
_entity_poly.type
_entity_poly.pdbx_seq_one_letter_code
_entity_poly.pdbx_strand_id
1 'polypeptide(L)'
;MKKIISLVLSVLLIGCTLTSCGISKSAEPVYSDSMVQVISPAADADIHSKKQESFLDKSNSLILVYARGSKELSIPEPVKFEWVYNGGQAVDNYVLNISQSKDMTDSVSYTTSDNSYSLYNLKIDTTYYWTVSVGDQTSSVFEFTTCDSAPRNIYVDGVTNVRDLGGWKTEDGSRTKQGLIYRCGRLNESSSDSVNIEITDAGKKTMLETLGIKSEIDLRKIEGNEIGSITSSPLGDTVNYFNCPMDWDGNMFENNKEQIKNVFSILSDKNNYPIIFHCNIGTDRTGMIAFLVNALLGVQEDDLFRDYLYSNFGNIGNSRSISGLKKCGYYDAIQASAGDSLSEKTYNCLVNIGIPKEQLDSVISILGD
;
A
#
# COMPACT_ATOMS: atom_id res chain seq x y z
N MET A 1 26.80 66.73 37.94
CA MET A 1 26.94 65.29 38.13
C MET A 1 25.62 64.62 37.69
N LYS A 2 25.59 64.10 36.48
CA LYS A 2 24.40 63.44 35.91
C LYS A 2 24.50 61.95 36.16
N LYS A 3 23.55 61.35 36.88
CA LYS A 3 23.43 59.90 37.05
C LYS A 3 22.67 59.32 35.84
N ILE A 4 23.29 58.40 35.13
CA ILE A 4 22.71 57.60 34.07
C ILE A 4 22.09 56.37 34.73
N ILE A 5 20.78 56.21 34.56
CA ILE A 5 20.04 55.02 34.96
C ILE A 5 19.97 54.10 33.73
N SER A 6 20.61 52.94 33.83
CA SER A 6 20.56 51.89 32.82
C SER A 6 19.30 51.03 33.02
N LEU A 7 18.39 51.06 32.04
CA LEU A 7 17.19 50.24 32.03
C LEU A 7 17.52 48.90 31.32
N VAL A 8 17.56 47.79 32.07
CA VAL A 8 17.73 46.47 31.49
C VAL A 8 16.35 45.95 31.05
N LEU A 9 16.15 45.85 29.73
CA LEU A 9 14.94 45.31 29.14
C LEU A 9 15.11 43.79 29.01
N SER A 10 14.45 43.01 29.89
CA SER A 10 14.40 41.56 29.81
C SER A 10 13.39 41.16 28.73
N VAL A 11 13.85 40.69 27.56
CA VAL A 11 13.03 40.08 26.53
C VAL A 11 12.80 38.63 26.90
N LEU A 12 11.58 38.28 27.28
CA LEU A 12 11.12 36.89 27.42
C LEU A 12 10.90 36.31 26.03
N LEU A 13 11.83 35.49 25.57
CA LEU A 13 11.61 34.66 24.36
C LEU A 13 10.75 33.47 24.77
N ILE A 14 9.48 33.51 24.39
CA ILE A 14 8.59 32.33 24.38
C ILE A 14 9.00 31.51 23.15
N GLY A 15 9.76 30.46 23.38
CA GLY A 15 10.09 29.47 22.35
C GLY A 15 8.86 28.63 22.01
N CYS A 16 8.19 28.96 20.92
CA CYS A 16 7.31 27.99 20.26
C CYS A 16 8.19 26.93 19.60
N THR A 17 8.23 25.73 20.17
CA THR A 17 8.81 24.57 19.49
C THR A 17 7.84 24.15 18.38
N LEU A 18 8.07 24.67 17.18
CA LEU A 18 7.55 24.08 15.96
C LEU A 18 8.36 22.80 15.71
N THR A 19 7.77 21.64 15.97
CA THR A 19 8.26 20.38 15.44
C THR A 19 8.05 20.38 13.93
N SER A 20 9.03 20.90 13.20
CA SER A 20 9.12 20.72 11.76
C SER A 20 9.80 19.38 11.50
N CYS A 21 9.06 18.41 11.09
CA CYS A 21 9.58 17.24 10.39
C CYS A 21 10.15 17.74 9.06
N GLY A 22 11.43 17.46 8.80
CA GLY A 22 12.02 17.70 7.49
C GLY A 22 13.23 18.65 7.50
N ILE A 23 14.36 18.20 8.03
CA ILE A 23 15.69 18.66 7.57
C ILE A 23 16.44 17.40 7.17
N SER A 24 16.66 17.23 5.86
CA SER A 24 17.62 16.30 5.32
C SER A 24 19.01 16.65 5.90
N LYS A 25 19.40 16.01 6.99
CA LYS A 25 20.78 15.94 7.41
C LYS A 25 21.46 14.97 6.44
N SER A 26 22.61 15.38 5.87
CA SER A 26 23.57 14.45 5.29
C SER A 26 23.88 13.41 6.37
N ALA A 27 23.36 12.19 6.19
CA ALA A 27 23.50 11.15 7.19
C ALA A 27 24.97 10.73 7.27
N GLU A 28 25.60 10.93 8.42
CA GLU A 28 26.75 10.13 8.78
C GLU A 28 26.30 8.66 8.89
N PRO A 29 27.21 7.70 8.57
CA PRO A 29 26.85 6.29 8.63
C PRO A 29 26.36 5.94 10.03
N VAL A 30 25.11 5.46 10.12
CA VAL A 30 24.42 5.18 11.39
C VAL A 30 24.95 3.91 12.02
N TYR A 31 25.52 3.01 11.19
CA TYR A 31 26.04 1.73 11.63
C TYR A 31 27.35 1.40 10.93
N SER A 32 28.26 0.75 11.65
CA SER A 32 29.48 0.18 11.08
C SER A 32 29.98 -0.97 11.94
N ASP A 33 30.61 -1.95 11.32
CA ASP A 33 31.41 -2.96 11.97
C ASP A 33 32.80 -3.04 11.30
N SER A 34 33.60 -4.06 11.68
CA SER A 34 34.94 -4.25 11.08
C SER A 34 34.88 -4.59 9.59
N MET A 35 33.78 -5.15 9.10
CA MET A 35 33.60 -5.63 7.75
C MET A 35 32.92 -4.59 6.84
N VAL A 36 31.89 -3.90 7.35
CA VAL A 36 31.01 -3.04 6.58
C VAL A 36 30.75 -1.72 7.26
N GLN A 37 30.84 -0.62 6.51
CA GLN A 37 30.34 0.68 6.90
C GLN A 37 29.03 0.96 6.15
N VAL A 38 27.93 1.11 6.87
CA VAL A 38 26.61 1.38 6.29
C VAL A 38 26.51 2.83 5.83
N ILE A 39 26.04 3.05 4.60
CA ILE A 39 25.69 4.36 4.03
C ILE A 39 24.18 4.56 4.10
N SER A 40 23.39 3.55 3.72
CA SER A 40 21.91 3.52 3.78
C SER A 40 21.41 2.10 3.97
N PRO A 41 20.16 1.90 4.49
CA PRO A 41 19.26 2.92 4.99
C PRO A 41 19.74 3.52 6.32
N ALA A 42 19.27 4.74 6.63
CA ALA A 42 19.32 5.31 7.97
C ALA A 42 18.35 4.57 8.91
N ALA A 43 18.23 5.00 10.18
CA ALA A 43 17.31 4.37 11.14
C ALA A 43 15.86 4.32 10.66
N ASP A 44 15.45 5.33 9.88
CA ASP A 44 14.10 5.43 9.28
C ASP A 44 14.23 5.42 7.76
N ALA A 45 13.36 4.66 7.09
CA ALA A 45 13.29 4.58 5.65
C ALA A 45 11.88 4.93 5.13
N ASP A 46 11.81 5.89 4.23
CA ASP A 46 10.56 6.18 3.52
C ASP A 46 10.43 5.29 2.29
N ILE A 47 9.19 4.88 2.01
CA ILE A 47 8.83 4.08 0.83
C ILE A 47 7.89 4.83 -0.10
N HIS A 48 7.57 6.08 0.20
CA HIS A 48 6.76 6.93 -0.64
C HIS A 48 7.63 7.87 -1.47
N SER A 49 7.20 8.17 -2.68
CA SER A 49 7.81 9.25 -3.45
C SER A 49 7.54 10.60 -2.76
N LYS A 50 8.40 11.59 -3.00
CA LYS A 50 8.23 12.94 -2.44
C LYS A 50 6.86 13.58 -2.72
N LYS A 51 6.21 13.21 -3.84
CA LYS A 51 4.86 13.68 -4.15
C LYS A 51 3.80 12.98 -3.31
N GLN A 52 3.98 11.69 -3.09
CA GLN A 52 3.10 10.88 -2.25
C GLN A 52 3.19 11.35 -0.80
N GLU A 53 4.40 11.48 -0.24
CA GLU A 53 4.64 12.07 1.10
C GLU A 53 3.95 13.43 1.24
N SER A 54 4.22 14.33 0.29
CA SER A 54 3.66 15.68 0.33
C SER A 54 2.13 15.70 0.30
N PHE A 55 1.49 14.71 -0.31
CA PHE A 55 0.03 14.58 -0.27
C PHE A 55 -0.45 13.98 1.05
N LEU A 56 0.24 12.97 1.58
CA LEU A 56 -0.18 12.27 2.81
C LEU A 56 -0.25 13.22 4.02
N ASP A 57 0.58 14.26 4.05
CA ASP A 57 0.57 15.31 5.07
C ASP A 57 -0.53 16.37 4.86
N LYS A 58 -1.33 16.28 3.81
CA LYS A 58 -2.28 17.33 3.42
C LYS A 58 -3.72 16.84 3.43
N SER A 59 -4.64 17.79 3.33
CA SER A 59 -6.05 17.50 3.14
C SER A 59 -6.30 16.76 1.82
N ASN A 60 -7.21 15.79 1.85
CA ASN A 60 -7.68 15.03 0.69
C ASN A 60 -8.14 15.90 -0.49
N SER A 61 -8.65 17.11 -0.21
CA SER A 61 -9.06 18.08 -1.25
C SER A 61 -7.92 18.55 -2.15
N LEU A 62 -6.67 18.38 -1.73
CA LEU A 62 -5.50 18.82 -2.48
C LEU A 62 -4.92 17.78 -3.45
N ILE A 63 -5.53 16.60 -3.57
CA ILE A 63 -4.99 15.51 -4.42
C ILE A 63 -4.66 15.97 -5.85
N LEU A 64 -5.49 16.80 -6.47
CA LEU A 64 -5.29 17.24 -7.84
C LEU A 64 -4.08 18.20 -8.03
N VAL A 65 -3.50 18.69 -6.94
CA VAL A 65 -2.22 19.44 -6.97
C VAL A 65 -1.05 18.46 -7.19
N TYR A 66 -1.15 17.24 -6.66
CA TYR A 66 -0.08 16.24 -6.67
C TYR A 66 -0.22 15.22 -7.79
N ALA A 67 -1.45 14.75 -8.04
CA ALA A 67 -1.72 13.71 -9.02
C ALA A 67 -3.11 13.85 -9.65
N ARG A 68 -3.23 13.51 -10.95
CA ARG A 68 -4.46 13.69 -11.74
C ARG A 68 -4.91 12.45 -12.50
N GLY A 69 -4.34 11.29 -12.22
CA GLY A 69 -4.72 10.04 -12.86
C GLY A 69 -4.30 9.87 -14.31
N SER A 70 -3.39 10.71 -14.81
CA SER A 70 -2.97 10.71 -16.22
C SER A 70 -1.52 10.26 -16.43
N LYS A 71 -0.84 9.89 -15.36
CA LYS A 71 0.55 9.41 -15.36
C LYS A 71 0.70 8.36 -14.26
N GLU A 72 1.58 7.39 -14.49
CA GLU A 72 1.98 6.44 -13.46
C GLU A 72 2.91 7.11 -12.45
N LEU A 73 2.39 7.35 -11.25
CA LEU A 73 3.08 7.95 -10.10
C LEU A 73 2.80 7.14 -8.83
N SER A 74 2.14 5.96 -8.94
CA SER A 74 1.81 5.11 -7.79
C SER A 74 2.95 4.20 -7.37
N ILE A 75 4.04 4.17 -8.14
CA ILE A 75 5.23 3.36 -7.83
C ILE A 75 5.84 3.87 -6.52
N PRO A 76 6.13 2.97 -5.56
CA PRO A 76 6.83 3.34 -4.33
C PRO A 76 8.31 3.70 -4.59
N GLU A 77 8.94 4.41 -3.66
CA GLU A 77 10.40 4.52 -3.66
C GLU A 77 11.00 3.21 -3.12
N PRO A 78 12.09 2.73 -3.71
CA PRO A 78 12.80 1.59 -3.15
C PRO A 78 13.63 2.01 -1.94
N VAL A 79 13.71 1.15 -0.95
CA VAL A 79 14.74 1.31 0.10
C VAL A 79 16.09 0.91 -0.50
N LYS A 80 17.01 1.86 -0.52
CA LYS A 80 18.37 1.65 -1.03
C LYS A 80 19.26 1.16 0.11
N PHE A 81 19.80 -0.03 -0.01
CA PHE A 81 20.90 -0.56 0.81
C PHE A 81 22.22 -0.19 0.14
N GLU A 82 23.09 0.47 0.86
CA GLU A 82 24.40 0.90 0.35
C GLU A 82 25.43 0.82 1.48
N TRP A 83 26.60 0.29 1.17
CA TRP A 83 27.67 0.05 2.13
C TRP A 83 29.06 0.24 1.51
N VAL A 84 30.04 0.45 2.39
CA VAL A 84 31.46 0.35 2.04
C VAL A 84 32.01 -0.94 2.65
N TYR A 85 32.65 -1.77 1.82
CA TYR A 85 33.33 -2.98 2.28
C TYR A 85 34.78 -2.67 2.69
N ASN A 86 35.17 -3.03 3.91
CA ASN A 86 36.48 -2.70 4.48
C ASN A 86 37.55 -3.81 4.27
N GLY A 87 37.23 -4.91 3.59
CA GLY A 87 38.07 -6.11 3.50
C GLY A 87 39.29 -6.03 2.54
N GLY A 88 39.49 -4.90 1.86
CA GLY A 88 40.71 -4.60 1.10
C GLY A 88 40.96 -5.43 -0.17
N GLN A 89 40.11 -6.40 -0.51
CA GLN A 89 40.17 -7.22 -1.72
C GLN A 89 38.95 -6.98 -2.61
N ALA A 90 39.14 -7.16 -3.91
CA ALA A 90 38.00 -7.16 -4.84
C ALA A 90 37.03 -8.31 -4.50
N VAL A 91 35.74 -8.01 -4.54
CA VAL A 91 34.66 -8.94 -4.22
C VAL A 91 33.85 -9.15 -5.49
N ASP A 92 33.66 -10.39 -5.88
CA ASP A 92 32.84 -10.73 -7.05
C ASP A 92 31.34 -10.52 -6.80
N ASN A 93 30.89 -10.90 -5.59
CA ASN A 93 29.50 -10.79 -5.22
C ASN A 93 29.33 -10.52 -3.72
N TYR A 94 28.34 -9.71 -3.41
CA TYR A 94 27.76 -9.52 -2.08
C TYR A 94 26.44 -10.26 -1.98
N VAL A 95 26.08 -10.71 -0.78
CA VAL A 95 24.76 -11.23 -0.47
C VAL A 95 24.13 -10.33 0.59
N LEU A 96 23.10 -9.57 0.20
CA LEU A 96 22.26 -8.83 1.13
C LEU A 96 21.21 -9.79 1.69
N ASN A 97 21.18 -9.97 3.01
CA ASN A 97 20.13 -10.72 3.69
C ASN A 97 19.23 -9.74 4.43
N ILE A 98 17.92 -9.91 4.33
CA ILE A 98 16.93 -9.06 5.00
C ILE A 98 15.86 -9.92 5.68
N SER A 99 15.45 -9.54 6.89
CA SER A 99 14.47 -10.25 7.71
C SER A 99 13.61 -9.28 8.50
N GLN A 100 12.42 -9.70 8.92
CA GLN A 100 11.62 -9.03 9.96
C GLN A 100 11.96 -9.55 11.37
N SER A 101 12.78 -10.61 11.47
CA SER A 101 13.23 -11.19 12.72
C SER A 101 14.69 -10.83 13.01
N LYS A 102 14.97 -10.35 14.22
CA LYS A 102 16.33 -9.91 14.62
C LYS A 102 17.37 -11.03 14.56
N ASP A 103 16.96 -12.27 14.75
CA ASP A 103 17.79 -13.47 14.66
C ASP A 103 18.01 -13.95 13.20
N MET A 104 17.47 -13.23 12.21
CA MET A 104 17.61 -13.52 10.78
C MET A 104 17.05 -14.88 10.34
N THR A 105 16.18 -15.53 11.14
CA THR A 105 15.64 -16.88 10.84
C THR A 105 14.84 -16.96 9.56
N ASP A 106 14.10 -15.86 9.21
CA ASP A 106 13.25 -15.78 8.01
C ASP A 106 13.86 -14.87 6.94
N SER A 107 15.18 -14.87 6.83
CA SER A 107 15.86 -13.95 5.91
C SER A 107 15.67 -14.34 4.45
N VAL A 108 15.44 -13.32 3.62
CA VAL A 108 15.48 -13.39 2.17
C VAL A 108 16.81 -12.83 1.69
N SER A 109 17.47 -13.53 0.76
CA SER A 109 18.80 -13.20 0.26
C SER A 109 18.77 -12.66 -1.15
N TYR A 110 19.55 -11.60 -1.39
CA TYR A 110 19.71 -10.95 -2.70
C TYR A 110 21.20 -10.87 -3.04
N THR A 111 21.58 -11.37 -4.22
CA THR A 111 22.98 -11.32 -4.69
C THR A 111 23.19 -10.12 -5.60
N THR A 112 24.29 -9.40 -5.41
CA THR A 112 24.69 -8.25 -6.24
C THR A 112 26.22 -8.19 -6.38
N SER A 113 26.71 -7.74 -7.53
CA SER A 113 28.12 -7.39 -7.74
C SER A 113 28.49 -6.00 -7.24
N ASP A 114 27.46 -5.17 -6.96
CA ASP A 114 27.64 -3.80 -6.49
C ASP A 114 27.59 -3.75 -4.95
N ASN A 115 28.20 -2.74 -4.37
CA ASN A 115 28.10 -2.44 -2.94
C ASN A 115 26.79 -1.72 -2.59
N SER A 116 25.73 -2.01 -3.35
CA SER A 116 24.38 -1.50 -3.13
C SER A 116 23.32 -2.43 -3.70
N TYR A 117 22.10 -2.33 -3.13
CA TYR A 117 20.90 -3.00 -3.63
C TYR A 117 19.67 -2.16 -3.33
N SER A 118 18.70 -2.12 -4.26
CA SER A 118 17.45 -1.39 -4.08
C SER A 118 16.29 -2.37 -3.97
N LEU A 119 15.51 -2.29 -2.89
CA LEU A 119 14.42 -3.21 -2.61
C LEU A 119 13.09 -2.47 -2.54
N TYR A 120 12.14 -2.90 -3.36
CA TYR A 120 10.76 -2.43 -3.37
C TYR A 120 9.87 -3.27 -2.44
N ASN A 121 8.67 -2.79 -2.22
CA ASN A 121 7.55 -3.55 -1.65
C ASN A 121 7.70 -3.94 -0.17
N LEU A 122 8.53 -3.24 0.58
CA LEU A 122 8.59 -3.42 2.03
C LEU A 122 7.26 -3.01 2.69
N LYS A 123 6.94 -3.61 3.83
CA LYS A 123 5.78 -3.21 4.65
C LYS A 123 6.04 -1.85 5.28
N ILE A 124 5.00 -1.05 5.51
CA ILE A 124 5.06 0.16 6.33
C ILE A 124 5.05 -0.20 7.82
N ASP A 125 5.50 0.73 8.68
CA ASP A 125 5.49 0.57 10.15
C ASP A 125 6.13 -0.76 10.58
N THR A 126 7.26 -1.12 9.95
CA THR A 126 7.89 -2.42 10.13
C THR A 126 9.38 -2.26 10.32
N THR A 127 9.90 -2.85 11.40
CA THR A 127 11.35 -2.94 11.62
C THR A 127 11.93 -4.10 10.83
N TYR A 128 12.96 -3.82 10.07
CA TYR A 128 13.74 -4.78 9.30
C TYR A 128 15.16 -4.89 9.84
N TYR A 129 15.68 -6.09 9.79
CA TYR A 129 17.06 -6.45 10.12
C TYR A 129 17.76 -6.91 8.86
N TRP A 130 19.04 -6.55 8.72
CA TRP A 130 19.78 -6.92 7.52
C TRP A 130 21.27 -7.11 7.78
N THR A 131 21.90 -7.92 6.93
CA THR A 131 23.34 -8.18 6.94
C THR A 131 23.87 -8.19 5.51
N VAL A 132 25.18 -8.00 5.38
CA VAL A 132 25.92 -8.21 4.11
C VAL A 132 26.89 -9.35 4.32
N SER A 133 26.88 -10.32 3.41
CA SER A 133 27.83 -11.44 3.40
C SER A 133 28.76 -11.36 2.20
N VAL A 134 30.02 -11.75 2.39
CA VAL A 134 31.10 -11.87 1.39
C VAL A 134 31.80 -13.20 1.63
N GLY A 135 31.64 -14.17 0.73
CA GLY A 135 32.10 -15.54 0.97
C GLY A 135 31.49 -16.10 2.26
N ASP A 136 32.33 -16.57 3.19
CA ASP A 136 31.91 -17.14 4.46
C ASP A 136 31.80 -16.10 5.59
N GLN A 137 32.05 -14.83 5.32
CA GLN A 137 31.99 -13.75 6.31
C GLN A 137 30.65 -13.03 6.22
N THR A 138 30.06 -12.69 7.37
CA THR A 138 28.81 -11.93 7.46
C THR A 138 29.00 -10.78 8.44
N SER A 139 28.50 -9.61 8.08
CA SER A 139 28.49 -8.40 8.92
C SER A 139 27.66 -8.58 10.19
N SER A 140 27.77 -7.63 11.11
CA SER A 140 26.79 -7.45 12.18
C SER A 140 25.38 -7.26 11.60
N VAL A 141 24.38 -7.53 12.44
CA VAL A 141 22.98 -7.25 12.09
C VAL A 141 22.70 -5.77 12.25
N PHE A 142 22.28 -5.10 11.19
CA PHE A 142 21.82 -3.72 11.17
C PHE A 142 20.30 -3.69 11.18
N GLU A 143 19.70 -2.57 11.60
CA GLU A 143 18.24 -2.42 11.65
C GLU A 143 17.79 -1.05 11.12
N PHE A 144 16.57 -1.01 10.58
CA PHE A 144 15.86 0.22 10.23
C PHE A 144 14.36 -0.02 10.33
N THR A 145 13.58 1.06 10.43
CA THR A 145 12.12 1.00 10.45
C THR A 145 11.57 1.78 9.26
N THR A 146 10.56 1.24 8.59
CA THR A 146 9.88 1.93 7.49
C THR A 146 8.85 2.93 8.02
N CYS A 147 8.54 3.96 7.23
CA CYS A 147 7.52 4.97 7.56
C CYS A 147 6.19 4.32 7.94
N ASP A 148 5.40 5.00 8.77
CA ASP A 148 4.12 4.51 9.28
C ASP A 148 2.89 4.97 8.48
N SER A 149 3.09 5.71 7.39
CA SER A 149 2.01 6.29 6.58
C SER A 149 1.46 5.29 5.58
N ALA A 150 0.15 5.04 5.62
CA ALA A 150 -0.57 4.30 4.58
C ALA A 150 -0.99 5.24 3.44
N PRO A 151 -1.23 4.70 2.23
CA PRO A 151 -1.24 3.29 1.83
C PRO A 151 0.15 2.73 1.53
N ARG A 152 0.34 1.44 1.71
CA ARG A 152 1.53 0.74 1.22
C ARG A 152 1.43 0.52 -0.28
N ASN A 153 2.16 1.30 -1.06
CA ASN A 153 2.26 1.12 -2.50
C ASN A 153 3.13 -0.09 -2.84
N ILE A 154 2.80 -0.74 -3.96
CA ILE A 154 3.48 -1.93 -4.45
C ILE A 154 3.94 -1.68 -5.88
N TYR A 155 5.20 -1.97 -6.17
CA TYR A 155 5.71 -1.99 -7.53
C TYR A 155 5.49 -3.36 -8.16
N VAL A 156 4.71 -3.39 -9.23
CA VAL A 156 4.50 -4.55 -10.10
C VAL A 156 4.63 -4.08 -11.54
N ASP A 157 5.61 -4.61 -12.25
CA ASP A 157 5.89 -4.18 -13.61
C ASP A 157 4.73 -4.49 -14.56
N GLY A 158 4.33 -3.49 -15.35
CA GLY A 158 3.18 -3.56 -16.27
C GLY A 158 1.81 -3.36 -15.64
N VAL A 159 1.70 -3.12 -14.31
CA VAL A 159 0.42 -2.94 -13.63
C VAL A 159 0.37 -1.58 -12.95
N THR A 160 -0.75 -0.88 -13.08
CA THR A 160 -0.97 0.43 -12.44
C THR A 160 -1.75 0.32 -11.14
N ASN A 161 -1.62 1.35 -10.28
CA ASN A 161 -2.49 1.55 -9.12
C ASN A 161 -2.45 0.39 -8.11
N VAL A 162 -1.27 -0.27 -7.98
CA VAL A 162 -1.09 -1.44 -7.11
C VAL A 162 -0.78 -0.98 -5.70
N ARG A 163 -1.52 -1.49 -4.71
CA ARG A 163 -1.25 -1.28 -3.30
C ARG A 163 -1.86 -2.34 -2.40
N ASP A 164 -1.28 -2.49 -1.23
CA ASP A 164 -1.85 -3.25 -0.13
C ASP A 164 -3.11 -2.56 0.38
N LEU A 165 -4.14 -3.30 0.69
CA LEU A 165 -5.33 -2.78 1.34
C LEU A 165 -5.14 -2.66 2.85
N GLY A 166 -4.16 -3.35 3.41
CA GLY A 166 -3.76 -3.29 4.81
C GLY A 166 -2.83 -2.12 5.14
N GLY A 167 -2.52 -1.99 6.43
CA GLY A 167 -1.63 -0.96 6.98
C GLY A 167 -2.33 0.33 7.42
N TRP A 168 -3.64 0.46 7.21
CA TRP A 168 -4.43 1.60 7.68
C TRP A 168 -4.67 1.56 9.19
N LYS A 169 -4.59 2.71 9.83
CA LYS A 169 -4.99 2.85 11.24
C LYS A 169 -6.50 2.77 11.38
N THR A 170 -6.95 2.05 12.38
CA THR A 170 -8.36 1.89 12.73
C THR A 170 -8.78 2.86 13.86
N GLU A 171 -10.07 3.01 14.08
CA GLU A 171 -10.61 3.92 15.11
C GLU A 171 -10.15 3.56 16.53
N ASP A 172 -9.86 2.29 16.81
CA ASP A 172 -9.35 1.81 18.09
C ASP A 172 -7.82 1.94 18.26
N GLY A 173 -7.12 2.42 17.22
CA GLY A 173 -5.69 2.67 17.22
C GLY A 173 -4.83 1.47 16.76
N SER A 174 -5.45 0.34 16.42
CA SER A 174 -4.79 -0.79 15.77
C SER A 174 -4.53 -0.52 14.27
N ARG A 175 -4.04 -1.50 13.53
CA ARG A 175 -3.85 -1.43 12.07
C ARG A 175 -4.47 -2.63 11.40
N THR A 176 -4.95 -2.44 10.19
CA THR A 176 -5.33 -3.57 9.32
C THR A 176 -4.08 -4.32 8.88
N LYS A 177 -4.16 -5.66 8.82
CA LYS A 177 -3.01 -6.53 8.49
C LYS A 177 -2.52 -6.32 7.07
N GLN A 178 -1.20 -6.16 6.93
CA GLN A 178 -0.54 -6.02 5.63
C GLN A 178 -0.16 -7.36 5.03
N GLY A 179 -0.13 -7.42 3.70
CA GLY A 179 0.37 -8.59 2.98
C GLY A 179 -0.67 -9.66 2.70
N LEU A 180 -1.95 -9.40 2.97
CA LEU A 180 -3.03 -10.36 2.79
C LEU A 180 -3.93 -10.03 1.61
N ILE A 181 -4.24 -8.77 1.38
CA ILE A 181 -5.15 -8.35 0.31
C ILE A 181 -4.61 -7.13 -0.41
N TYR A 182 -4.61 -7.19 -1.72
CA TYR A 182 -4.06 -6.16 -2.59
C TYR A 182 -5.09 -5.72 -3.62
N ARG A 183 -5.00 -4.48 -4.07
CA ARG A 183 -5.81 -3.93 -5.15
C ARG A 183 -4.94 -3.39 -6.27
N CYS A 184 -5.43 -3.45 -7.52
CA CYS A 184 -4.70 -2.94 -8.68
C CYS A 184 -5.62 -2.63 -9.87
N GLY A 185 -5.05 -2.15 -10.98
CA GLY A 185 -5.63 -2.21 -12.32
C GLY A 185 -5.60 -3.63 -12.89
N ARG A 186 -6.18 -3.83 -14.08
CA ARG A 186 -6.21 -5.15 -14.73
C ARG A 186 -4.81 -5.73 -14.93
N LEU A 187 -4.74 -7.03 -15.04
CA LEU A 187 -3.49 -7.76 -15.25
C LEU A 187 -3.23 -8.09 -16.72
N ASN A 188 -4.23 -8.10 -17.56
CA ASN A 188 -4.10 -8.36 -19.00
C ASN A 188 -4.60 -7.19 -19.82
N GLU A 189 -4.13 -7.08 -21.07
CA GLU A 189 -4.60 -6.10 -22.03
C GLU A 189 -6.12 -6.18 -22.22
N SER A 190 -6.76 -5.02 -22.38
CA SER A 190 -8.19 -4.89 -22.69
C SER A 190 -8.36 -4.11 -23.98
N SER A 191 -9.15 -4.64 -24.90
CA SER A 191 -9.42 -3.97 -26.17
C SER A 191 -10.29 -2.71 -26.05
N SER A 192 -10.92 -2.49 -24.90
CA SER A 192 -11.87 -1.39 -24.67
C SER A 192 -11.26 -0.13 -24.04
N ASP A 193 -9.95 -0.15 -23.70
CA ASP A 193 -9.32 0.94 -22.94
C ASP A 193 -8.18 1.62 -23.72
N SER A 194 -8.05 2.94 -23.51
CA SER A 194 -6.96 3.75 -24.05
C SER A 194 -5.66 3.69 -23.23
N VAL A 195 -5.70 3.08 -22.03
CA VAL A 195 -4.55 2.94 -21.14
C VAL A 195 -4.00 1.53 -21.29
N ASN A 196 -2.74 1.42 -21.76
CA ASN A 196 -2.09 0.13 -21.86
C ASN A 196 -1.67 -0.37 -20.46
N ILE A 197 -2.28 -1.47 -20.01
CA ILE A 197 -1.97 -2.14 -18.75
C ILE A 197 -1.94 -3.63 -19.06
N GLU A 198 -0.74 -4.19 -18.99
CA GLU A 198 -0.51 -5.62 -19.18
C GLU A 198 0.66 -6.04 -18.31
N ILE A 199 0.43 -7.01 -17.43
CA ILE A 199 1.47 -7.49 -16.53
C ILE A 199 2.59 -8.16 -17.32
N THR A 200 3.84 -7.78 -17.01
CA THR A 200 5.02 -8.42 -17.58
C THR A 200 5.40 -9.69 -16.81
N ASP A 201 6.34 -10.48 -17.35
CA ASP A 201 6.86 -11.65 -16.64
C ASP A 201 7.56 -11.26 -15.31
N ALA A 202 8.21 -10.09 -15.27
CA ALA A 202 8.76 -9.55 -14.02
C ALA A 202 7.66 -9.20 -13.02
N GLY A 203 6.55 -8.60 -13.48
CA GLY A 203 5.38 -8.33 -12.67
C GLY A 203 4.72 -9.60 -12.14
N LYS A 204 4.57 -10.64 -12.96
CA LYS A 204 4.07 -11.96 -12.52
C LYS A 204 4.96 -12.57 -11.43
N LYS A 205 6.27 -12.49 -11.61
CA LYS A 205 7.22 -12.94 -10.59
C LYS A 205 7.03 -12.19 -9.27
N THR A 206 6.86 -10.87 -9.32
CA THR A 206 6.56 -10.08 -8.11
C THR A 206 5.27 -10.53 -7.44
N MET A 207 4.18 -10.72 -8.20
CA MET A 207 2.89 -11.18 -7.66
C MET A 207 2.99 -12.54 -6.99
N LEU A 208 3.69 -13.50 -7.65
CA LEU A 208 3.73 -14.89 -7.19
C LEU A 208 4.78 -15.12 -6.10
N GLU A 209 6.00 -14.60 -6.27
CA GLU A 209 7.12 -14.91 -5.38
C GLU A 209 7.25 -13.90 -4.22
N THR A 210 7.01 -12.60 -4.48
CA THR A 210 7.17 -11.56 -3.45
C THR A 210 5.87 -11.35 -2.65
N LEU A 211 4.73 -11.27 -3.33
CA LEU A 211 3.44 -11.05 -2.69
C LEU A 211 2.73 -12.37 -2.33
N GLY A 212 3.14 -13.47 -2.95
CA GLY A 212 2.61 -14.81 -2.68
C GLY A 212 1.14 -14.99 -3.08
N ILE A 213 0.66 -14.26 -4.12
CA ILE A 213 -0.76 -14.25 -4.52
C ILE A 213 -1.24 -15.66 -4.82
N LYS A 214 -2.34 -16.05 -4.15
CA LYS A 214 -3.02 -17.33 -4.32
C LYS A 214 -4.34 -17.23 -5.06
N SER A 215 -4.98 -16.05 -4.99
CA SER A 215 -6.29 -15.85 -5.61
C SER A 215 -6.39 -14.48 -6.26
N GLU A 216 -7.08 -14.45 -7.41
CA GLU A 216 -7.42 -13.25 -8.15
C GLU A 216 -8.94 -13.10 -8.20
N ILE A 217 -9.44 -11.91 -7.84
CA ILE A 217 -10.85 -11.54 -8.01
C ILE A 217 -10.95 -10.48 -9.10
N ASP A 218 -11.49 -10.85 -10.24
CA ASP A 218 -11.71 -9.98 -11.39
C ASP A 218 -13.15 -9.43 -11.36
N LEU A 219 -13.27 -8.12 -11.17
CA LEU A 219 -14.56 -7.42 -11.11
C LEU A 219 -15.05 -6.95 -12.49
N ARG A 220 -14.33 -7.28 -13.56
CA ARG A 220 -14.69 -6.87 -14.92
C ARG A 220 -15.79 -7.74 -15.50
N LYS A 221 -16.56 -7.16 -16.42
CA LYS A 221 -17.62 -7.87 -17.12
C LYS A 221 -17.06 -8.74 -18.26
N ILE A 222 -17.66 -9.90 -18.45
CA ILE A 222 -17.42 -10.74 -19.62
C ILE A 222 -18.00 -10.07 -20.86
N GLU A 223 -19.18 -9.46 -20.70
CA GLU A 223 -19.84 -8.70 -21.75
C GLU A 223 -19.11 -7.38 -22.03
N GLY A 224 -19.09 -6.96 -23.29
CA GLY A 224 -18.44 -5.71 -23.71
C GLY A 224 -16.92 -5.80 -23.85
N ASN A 225 -16.35 -6.99 -23.86
CA ASN A 225 -14.90 -7.24 -24.04
C ASN A 225 -13.99 -6.64 -22.98
N GLU A 226 -14.47 -6.42 -21.76
CA GLU A 226 -13.61 -5.91 -20.70
C GLU A 226 -12.51 -6.91 -20.30
N ILE A 227 -12.84 -8.21 -20.23
CA ILE A 227 -11.87 -9.27 -19.90
C ILE A 227 -11.35 -10.03 -21.13
N GLY A 228 -11.86 -9.72 -22.32
CA GLY A 228 -11.54 -10.47 -23.55
C GLY A 228 -11.99 -11.92 -23.45
N SER A 229 -11.12 -12.86 -23.82
CA SER A 229 -11.36 -14.30 -23.76
C SER A 229 -10.81 -14.99 -22.50
N ILE A 230 -10.49 -14.23 -21.44
CA ILE A 230 -9.88 -14.77 -20.23
C ILE A 230 -10.88 -15.63 -19.46
N THR A 231 -10.45 -16.85 -19.11
CA THR A 231 -11.19 -17.81 -18.28
C THR A 231 -10.35 -18.28 -17.07
N SER A 232 -9.12 -17.80 -16.96
CA SER A 232 -8.16 -18.14 -15.90
C SER A 232 -7.28 -16.93 -15.59
N SER A 233 -6.56 -16.96 -14.47
CA SER A 233 -5.68 -15.89 -14.06
C SER A 233 -4.53 -15.68 -15.05
N PRO A 234 -4.21 -14.44 -15.44
CA PRO A 234 -2.98 -14.11 -16.17
C PRO A 234 -1.70 -14.44 -15.40
N LEU A 235 -1.82 -14.67 -14.08
CA LEU A 235 -0.69 -15.07 -13.22
C LEU A 235 -0.32 -16.55 -13.37
N GLY A 236 -1.22 -17.37 -13.93
CA GLY A 236 -1.01 -18.80 -14.18
C GLY A 236 -1.96 -19.71 -13.42
N ASP A 237 -1.89 -21.01 -13.73
CA ASP A 237 -2.84 -22.05 -13.29
C ASP A 237 -2.79 -22.35 -11.77
N THR A 238 -1.77 -21.86 -11.07
CA THR A 238 -1.66 -22.03 -9.60
C THR A 238 -2.46 -21.02 -8.82
N VAL A 239 -3.01 -20.00 -9.48
CA VAL A 239 -3.80 -18.93 -8.86
C VAL A 239 -5.28 -19.21 -9.09
N ASN A 240 -6.05 -19.24 -8.01
CA ASN A 240 -7.51 -19.36 -8.08
C ASN A 240 -8.10 -18.11 -8.74
N TYR A 241 -8.83 -18.28 -9.82
CA TYR A 241 -9.46 -17.17 -10.53
C TYR A 241 -10.95 -17.10 -10.25
N PHE A 242 -11.39 -15.96 -9.71
CA PHE A 242 -12.80 -15.67 -9.43
C PHE A 242 -13.25 -14.48 -10.25
N ASN A 243 -14.20 -14.67 -11.16
CA ASN A 243 -14.83 -13.55 -11.85
C ASN A 243 -16.13 -13.16 -11.12
N CYS A 244 -16.17 -11.93 -10.61
CA CYS A 244 -17.31 -11.30 -9.95
C CYS A 244 -17.72 -10.05 -10.73
N PRO A 245 -18.39 -10.20 -11.90
CA PRO A 245 -18.61 -9.12 -12.86
C PRO A 245 -19.53 -8.03 -12.30
N MET A 246 -19.05 -6.80 -12.25
CA MET A 246 -19.76 -5.65 -11.70
C MET A 246 -20.02 -4.57 -12.74
N ASP A 247 -21.17 -3.92 -12.63
CA ASP A 247 -21.47 -2.67 -13.33
C ASP A 247 -20.62 -1.53 -12.74
N TRP A 248 -20.18 -0.60 -13.59
CA TRP A 248 -19.31 0.51 -13.21
C TRP A 248 -20.00 1.88 -13.21
N ASP A 249 -21.27 1.94 -13.63
CA ASP A 249 -22.06 3.15 -13.78
C ASP A 249 -23.29 3.19 -12.86
N GLY A 250 -23.91 4.33 -12.77
CA GLY A 250 -25.12 4.54 -11.96
C GLY A 250 -24.89 4.31 -10.48
N ASN A 251 -25.89 3.73 -9.81
CA ASN A 251 -25.79 3.32 -8.42
C ASN A 251 -25.09 1.95 -8.35
N MET A 252 -23.76 1.98 -8.34
CA MET A 252 -22.93 0.77 -8.33
C MET A 252 -23.25 -0.16 -7.16
N PHE A 253 -23.63 0.37 -6.00
CA PHE A 253 -23.95 -0.46 -4.84
C PHE A 253 -25.22 -1.29 -5.09
N GLU A 254 -26.30 -0.64 -5.54
CA GLU A 254 -27.57 -1.32 -5.83
C GLU A 254 -27.43 -2.33 -6.96
N ASN A 255 -26.72 -1.97 -8.03
CA ASN A 255 -26.58 -2.80 -9.22
C ASN A 255 -25.73 -4.05 -8.98
N ASN A 256 -24.85 -4.02 -7.96
CA ASN A 256 -23.85 -5.08 -7.74
C ASN A 256 -24.03 -5.87 -6.44
N LYS A 257 -25.18 -5.80 -5.76
CA LYS A 257 -25.39 -6.48 -4.47
C LYS A 257 -25.03 -7.96 -4.48
N GLU A 258 -25.41 -8.68 -5.53
CA GLU A 258 -25.08 -10.11 -5.66
C GLU A 258 -23.58 -10.34 -5.82
N GLN A 259 -22.90 -9.50 -6.59
CA GLN A 259 -21.46 -9.63 -6.77
C GLN A 259 -20.67 -9.21 -5.53
N ILE A 260 -21.17 -8.22 -4.79
CA ILE A 260 -20.59 -7.86 -3.47
C ILE A 260 -20.69 -9.07 -2.52
N LYS A 261 -21.82 -9.78 -2.47
CA LYS A 261 -21.96 -11.00 -1.66
C LYS A 261 -20.95 -12.08 -2.08
N ASN A 262 -20.79 -12.29 -3.39
CA ASN A 262 -19.81 -13.26 -3.91
C ASN A 262 -18.39 -12.89 -3.49
N VAL A 263 -17.99 -11.61 -3.61
CA VAL A 263 -16.69 -11.13 -3.17
C VAL A 263 -16.49 -11.38 -1.67
N PHE A 264 -17.44 -11.02 -0.82
CA PHE A 264 -17.33 -11.23 0.63
C PHE A 264 -17.30 -12.72 1.01
N SER A 265 -18.00 -13.59 0.24
CA SER A 265 -17.89 -15.04 0.40
C SER A 265 -16.46 -15.54 0.12
N ILE A 266 -15.81 -15.03 -0.94
CA ILE A 266 -14.41 -15.37 -1.26
C ILE A 266 -13.46 -14.84 -0.19
N LEU A 267 -13.67 -13.60 0.27
CA LEU A 267 -12.86 -12.95 1.31
C LEU A 267 -13.00 -13.64 2.68
N SER A 268 -14.10 -14.32 2.95
CA SER A 268 -14.32 -15.02 4.22
C SER A 268 -13.54 -16.32 4.37
N ASP A 269 -12.97 -16.86 3.28
CA ASP A 269 -12.15 -18.08 3.32
C ASP A 269 -10.65 -17.73 3.39
N LYS A 270 -10.04 -18.00 4.54
CA LYS A 270 -8.60 -17.79 4.78
C LYS A 270 -7.67 -18.52 3.80
N ASN A 271 -8.13 -19.59 3.17
CA ASN A 271 -7.32 -20.37 2.22
C ASN A 271 -7.08 -19.61 0.90
N ASN A 272 -7.91 -18.62 0.60
CA ASN A 272 -7.76 -17.80 -0.62
C ASN A 272 -6.63 -16.77 -0.54
N TYR A 273 -6.12 -16.48 0.67
CA TYR A 273 -5.12 -15.42 0.89
C TYR A 273 -3.68 -15.87 0.62
N PRO A 274 -2.80 -14.97 0.12
CA PRO A 274 -3.06 -13.57 -0.25
C PRO A 274 -3.89 -13.42 -1.52
N ILE A 275 -4.76 -12.40 -1.53
CA ILE A 275 -5.69 -12.08 -2.63
C ILE A 275 -5.26 -10.81 -3.37
N ILE A 276 -5.33 -10.82 -4.69
CA ILE A 276 -5.35 -9.61 -5.53
C ILE A 276 -6.74 -9.41 -6.12
N PHE A 277 -7.30 -8.20 -6.06
CA PHE A 277 -8.56 -7.89 -6.72
C PHE A 277 -8.48 -6.62 -7.55
N HIS A 278 -9.20 -6.60 -8.65
CA HIS A 278 -9.13 -5.51 -9.60
C HIS A 278 -10.38 -5.36 -10.48
N CYS A 279 -10.50 -4.19 -11.09
CA CYS A 279 -11.35 -3.98 -12.24
C CYS A 279 -10.49 -3.58 -13.45
N ASN A 280 -10.96 -2.68 -14.30
CA ASN A 280 -10.18 -2.26 -15.46
C ASN A 280 -8.97 -1.40 -15.08
N ILE A 281 -9.20 -0.30 -14.34
CA ILE A 281 -8.16 0.65 -13.91
C ILE A 281 -7.92 0.63 -12.39
N GLY A 282 -8.54 -0.29 -11.67
CA GLY A 282 -8.36 -0.45 -10.23
C GLY A 282 -8.93 0.66 -9.35
N THR A 283 -9.93 1.42 -9.83
CA THR A 283 -10.38 2.61 -9.13
C THR A 283 -11.83 2.54 -8.64
N ASP A 284 -12.82 2.39 -9.55
CA ASP A 284 -14.23 2.57 -9.21
C ASP A 284 -14.83 1.32 -8.54
N ARG A 285 -15.02 0.20 -9.26
CA ARG A 285 -15.49 -1.10 -8.70
C ARG A 285 -14.54 -1.62 -7.62
N THR A 286 -13.26 -1.59 -7.90
CA THR A 286 -12.19 -1.92 -6.95
C THR A 286 -12.22 -0.97 -5.75
N GLY A 287 -12.44 0.32 -5.97
CA GLY A 287 -12.57 1.31 -4.91
C GLY A 287 -13.77 1.08 -4.01
N MET A 288 -14.91 0.65 -4.56
CA MET A 288 -16.09 0.27 -3.78
C MET A 288 -15.79 -0.91 -2.85
N ILE A 289 -15.22 -2.00 -3.37
CA ILE A 289 -14.86 -3.16 -2.54
C ILE A 289 -13.82 -2.79 -1.49
N ALA A 290 -12.78 -2.03 -1.86
CA ALA A 290 -11.77 -1.55 -0.91
C ALA A 290 -12.37 -0.71 0.21
N PHE A 291 -13.29 0.21 -0.12
CA PHE A 291 -13.99 1.04 0.86
C PHE A 291 -14.83 0.20 1.81
N LEU A 292 -15.64 -0.74 1.28
CA LEU A 292 -16.49 -1.62 2.10
C LEU A 292 -15.65 -2.49 3.06
N VAL A 293 -14.54 -3.05 2.59
CA VAL A 293 -13.65 -3.87 3.44
C VAL A 293 -13.00 -3.02 4.52
N ASN A 294 -12.36 -1.90 4.18
CA ASN A 294 -11.65 -1.08 5.15
C ASN A 294 -12.61 -0.35 6.12
N ALA A 295 -13.80 0.06 5.67
CA ALA A 295 -14.82 0.60 6.56
C ALA A 295 -15.34 -0.45 7.55
N LEU A 296 -15.54 -1.70 7.10
CA LEU A 296 -15.90 -2.82 7.99
C LEU A 296 -14.83 -3.07 9.06
N LEU A 297 -13.55 -2.90 8.71
CA LEU A 297 -12.40 -3.05 9.62
C LEU A 297 -12.19 -1.85 10.56
N GLY A 298 -13.00 -0.79 10.46
CA GLY A 298 -12.91 0.39 11.33
C GLY A 298 -11.85 1.41 10.91
N VAL A 299 -11.41 1.42 9.66
CA VAL A 299 -10.55 2.47 9.13
C VAL A 299 -11.30 3.80 9.11
N GLN A 300 -10.65 4.88 9.54
CA GLN A 300 -11.25 6.20 9.65
C GLN A 300 -11.73 6.75 8.29
N GLU A 301 -12.85 7.48 8.29
CA GLU A 301 -13.51 7.95 7.07
C GLU A 301 -12.58 8.77 6.16
N ASP A 302 -11.78 9.66 6.72
CA ASP A 302 -10.83 10.47 5.95
C ASP A 302 -9.77 9.61 5.23
N ASP A 303 -9.36 8.50 5.84
CA ASP A 303 -8.39 7.56 5.29
C ASP A 303 -9.03 6.67 4.21
N LEU A 304 -10.31 6.32 4.34
CA LEU A 304 -11.08 5.66 3.28
C LEU A 304 -11.17 6.53 2.02
N PHE A 305 -11.45 7.82 2.19
CA PHE A 305 -11.43 8.76 1.07
C PHE A 305 -10.02 8.94 0.52
N ARG A 306 -9.01 8.95 1.38
CA ARG A 306 -7.60 9.07 0.99
C ARG A 306 -7.17 7.88 0.12
N ASP A 307 -7.50 6.65 0.53
CA ASP A 307 -7.23 5.47 -0.29
C ASP A 307 -7.87 5.57 -1.67
N TYR A 308 -9.15 5.95 -1.75
CA TYR A 308 -9.80 6.12 -3.05
C TYR A 308 -9.11 7.17 -3.92
N LEU A 309 -8.84 8.36 -3.36
CA LEU A 309 -8.19 9.46 -4.05
C LEU A 309 -6.74 9.14 -4.46
N TYR A 310 -6.08 8.28 -3.71
CA TYR A 310 -4.71 7.83 -4.00
C TYR A 310 -4.61 7.16 -5.37
N SER A 311 -5.70 6.64 -5.91
CA SER A 311 -5.77 6.14 -7.30
C SER A 311 -5.38 7.19 -8.34
N ASN A 312 -5.44 8.50 -8.02
CA ASN A 312 -4.97 9.56 -8.92
C ASN A 312 -3.45 9.54 -9.15
N PHE A 313 -2.69 8.84 -8.32
CA PHE A 313 -1.26 8.59 -8.57
C PHE A 313 -1.05 7.51 -9.64
N GLY A 314 -1.99 6.59 -9.87
CA GLY A 314 -1.94 5.64 -10.97
C GLY A 314 -2.27 6.28 -12.33
N ASN A 315 -1.87 5.60 -13.41
CA ASN A 315 -2.33 5.94 -14.75
C ASN A 315 -3.73 5.36 -14.98
N ILE A 316 -4.76 6.11 -14.61
CA ILE A 316 -6.16 5.69 -14.61
C ILE A 316 -7.03 6.45 -15.63
N GLY A 317 -6.39 7.17 -16.54
CA GLY A 317 -7.04 7.93 -17.62
C GLY A 317 -7.56 9.30 -17.20
N ASN A 318 -8.30 9.42 -16.12
CA ASN A 318 -8.90 10.66 -15.63
C ASN A 318 -8.88 10.74 -14.11
N SER A 319 -8.89 11.98 -13.57
CA SER A 319 -8.89 12.19 -12.12
C SER A 319 -10.18 11.72 -11.45
N ARG A 320 -10.05 11.30 -10.19
CA ARG A 320 -11.14 10.91 -9.30
C ARG A 320 -11.30 11.91 -8.15
N SER A 321 -12.53 12.04 -7.65
CA SER A 321 -12.88 12.96 -6.56
C SER A 321 -13.83 12.30 -5.57
N ILE A 322 -13.90 12.83 -4.34
CA ILE A 322 -14.85 12.36 -3.31
C ILE A 322 -16.30 12.50 -3.80
N SER A 323 -16.63 13.57 -4.54
CA SER A 323 -17.97 13.73 -5.09
C SER A 323 -18.33 12.66 -6.12
N GLY A 324 -17.35 12.17 -6.89
CA GLY A 324 -17.52 11.04 -7.80
C GLY A 324 -17.77 9.75 -7.03
N LEU A 325 -16.98 9.47 -5.99
CA LEU A 325 -17.19 8.32 -5.11
C LEU A 325 -18.60 8.31 -4.50
N LYS A 326 -19.06 9.43 -3.94
CA LYS A 326 -20.39 9.50 -3.31
C LYS A 326 -21.54 9.24 -4.29
N LYS A 327 -21.39 9.53 -5.56
CA LYS A 327 -22.39 9.21 -6.60
C LYS A 327 -22.54 7.70 -6.87
N CYS A 328 -21.59 6.87 -6.44
CA CYS A 328 -21.64 5.43 -6.63
C CYS A 328 -22.63 4.72 -5.69
N GLY A 329 -23.23 5.41 -4.73
CA GLY A 329 -24.33 4.95 -3.88
C GLY A 329 -23.92 4.19 -2.63
N TYR A 330 -22.75 3.58 -2.56
CA TYR A 330 -22.35 2.76 -1.40
C TYR A 330 -22.10 3.59 -0.13
N TYR A 331 -21.58 4.80 -0.24
CA TYR A 331 -21.39 5.68 0.91
C TYR A 331 -22.74 6.07 1.55
N ASP A 332 -23.72 6.45 0.72
CA ASP A 332 -25.04 6.82 1.19
C ASP A 332 -25.78 5.60 1.80
N ALA A 333 -25.63 4.41 1.22
CA ALA A 333 -26.18 3.17 1.74
C ALA A 333 -25.62 2.83 3.14
N ILE A 334 -24.30 2.98 3.33
CA ILE A 334 -23.65 2.83 4.63
C ILE A 334 -24.21 3.84 5.62
N GLN A 335 -24.23 5.13 5.27
CA GLN A 335 -24.70 6.18 6.16
C GLN A 335 -26.20 6.05 6.56
N ALA A 336 -27.01 5.46 5.69
CA ALA A 336 -28.42 5.17 5.96
C ALA A 336 -28.63 3.94 6.87
N SER A 337 -27.61 3.13 7.09
CA SER A 337 -27.69 1.92 7.91
C SER A 337 -27.54 2.25 9.40
N ALA A 338 -28.12 1.39 10.26
CA ALA A 338 -28.03 1.53 11.71
C ALA A 338 -26.59 1.31 12.21
N GLY A 339 -26.21 2.01 13.26
CA GLY A 339 -24.91 1.91 13.92
C GLY A 339 -24.43 3.26 14.43
N ASP A 340 -23.56 3.25 15.44
CA ASP A 340 -22.99 4.44 16.06
C ASP A 340 -21.65 4.83 15.41
N SER A 341 -20.91 3.85 14.87
CA SER A 341 -19.67 4.04 14.12
C SER A 341 -19.84 3.74 12.64
N LEU A 342 -18.86 4.15 11.81
CA LEU A 342 -18.85 3.83 10.38
C LEU A 342 -18.72 2.32 10.14
N SER A 343 -17.93 1.63 10.97
CA SER A 343 -17.77 0.18 10.89
C SER A 343 -19.07 -0.57 11.21
N GLU A 344 -19.80 -0.17 12.26
CA GLU A 344 -21.10 -0.76 12.57
C GLU A 344 -22.13 -0.52 11.47
N LYS A 345 -22.19 0.71 10.93
CA LYS A 345 -23.05 1.03 9.79
C LYS A 345 -22.71 0.18 8.57
N THR A 346 -21.41 -0.01 8.28
CA THR A 346 -20.96 -0.84 7.18
C THR A 346 -21.32 -2.31 7.40
N TYR A 347 -21.10 -2.82 8.60
CA TYR A 347 -21.50 -4.19 8.97
C TYR A 347 -23.01 -4.41 8.75
N ASN A 348 -23.83 -3.52 9.29
CA ASN A 348 -25.29 -3.62 9.14
C ASN A 348 -25.74 -3.41 7.68
N CYS A 349 -25.09 -2.52 6.93
CA CYS A 349 -25.34 -2.34 5.50
C CYS A 349 -25.10 -3.65 4.73
N LEU A 350 -23.99 -4.32 5.00
CA LEU A 350 -23.61 -5.57 4.35
C LEU A 350 -24.55 -6.73 4.76
N VAL A 351 -24.96 -6.80 6.02
CA VAL A 351 -25.99 -7.76 6.48
C VAL A 351 -27.33 -7.51 5.78
N ASN A 352 -27.73 -6.25 5.62
CA ASN A 352 -28.99 -5.87 4.98
C ASN A 352 -29.07 -6.27 3.48
N ILE A 353 -27.95 -6.34 2.79
CA ILE A 353 -27.91 -6.86 1.41
C ILE A 353 -27.83 -8.40 1.35
N GLY A 354 -27.76 -9.08 2.50
CA GLY A 354 -27.85 -10.53 2.62
C GLY A 354 -26.49 -11.25 2.77
N ILE A 355 -25.42 -10.57 3.18
CA ILE A 355 -24.16 -11.24 3.53
C ILE A 355 -24.33 -11.87 4.93
N PRO A 356 -24.04 -13.18 5.10
CA PRO A 356 -24.05 -13.82 6.40
C PRO A 356 -23.09 -13.16 7.38
N LYS A 357 -23.54 -13.00 8.65
CA LYS A 357 -22.69 -12.40 9.70
C LYS A 357 -21.38 -13.14 9.89
N GLU A 358 -21.41 -14.46 9.83
CA GLU A 358 -20.26 -15.33 9.97
C GLU A 358 -19.18 -15.06 8.91
N GLN A 359 -19.59 -14.65 7.70
CA GLN A 359 -18.64 -14.24 6.66
C GLN A 359 -18.00 -12.90 6.97
N LEU A 360 -18.75 -11.91 7.45
CA LEU A 360 -18.22 -10.62 7.87
C LEU A 360 -17.27 -10.76 9.06
N ASP A 361 -17.65 -11.56 10.05
CA ASP A 361 -16.83 -11.83 11.24
C ASP A 361 -15.53 -12.54 10.84
N SER A 362 -15.58 -13.45 9.85
CA SER A 362 -14.39 -14.10 9.30
C SER A 362 -13.47 -13.09 8.60
N VAL A 363 -14.00 -12.19 7.77
CA VAL A 363 -13.21 -11.13 7.12
C VAL A 363 -12.54 -10.23 8.15
N ILE A 364 -13.27 -9.81 9.19
CA ILE A 364 -12.71 -9.02 10.30
C ILE A 364 -11.59 -9.77 10.99
N SER A 365 -11.78 -11.05 11.32
CA SER A 365 -10.77 -11.88 11.98
C SER A 365 -9.50 -12.11 11.12
N ILE A 366 -9.66 -12.22 9.80
CA ILE A 366 -8.53 -12.44 8.88
C ILE A 366 -7.73 -11.16 8.69
N LEU A 367 -8.38 -10.02 8.45
CA LEU A 367 -7.77 -8.77 8.01
C LEU A 367 -7.58 -7.73 9.11
N GLY A 368 -8.33 -7.81 10.21
CA GLY A 368 -8.16 -6.98 11.41
C GLY A 368 -7.02 -7.48 12.28
N ASP A 369 -6.44 -6.59 13.08
CA ASP A 369 -5.36 -6.93 14.02
C ASP A 369 -5.89 -7.54 15.31
#